data_fee68dd06e2a7a5f10a77f433821f746
#
_entry.id   fee68dd06e2a7a5f10a77f433821f746
#
_cell.length_a   1.000
_cell.length_b   1.000
_cell.length_c   1.000
_cell.angle_alpha   90.00
_cell.angle_beta   90.00
_cell.angle_gamma   90.00
#
_symmetry.space_group_name_H-M   'P 1'
#
loop_
_entity.id
_entity.type
_entity.pdbx_description
1 polymer ?
#
loop_
_entity_poly.entity_id
_entity_poly.type
_entity_poly.pdbx_seq_one_letter_code
_entity_poly.pdbx_strand_id
1 'polypeptide(L)'
;MEKMNDHLKPSHSVSAGAATEKWEEASTGIRTVETMLRLAPVGLCVAALVIMLKDSQTNEYGEVSYSSLSAFRYLVHANGICAGYSLLSAAIAAMPGSSSTMPRVWTFFCLDQILTYVVLAAGAVSTEVLYLAYKGDDAITWSDACSSFGSFCHKATASVIITFVVVCFYVILSLISSYKLFTRFDPPAIVDSNKNVEVAVFGS
;
A
#
# COMPACT_ATOMS: atom_id res chain seq x y z
N MET A 1 10.39 39.22 -62.42
CA MET A 1 9.05 38.84 -61.95
C MET A 1 9.27 37.72 -60.94
N GLU A 2 9.63 37.98 -59.77
CA GLU A 2 8.98 38.62 -58.59
C GLU A 2 7.83 37.82 -58.03
N LYS A 3 8.12 37.31 -56.79
CA LYS A 3 7.24 37.13 -55.64
C LYS A 3 6.07 36.18 -55.78
N MET A 4 6.17 35.13 -55.00
CA MET A 4 5.20 34.85 -53.92
C MET A 4 5.49 33.45 -53.31
N ASN A 5 6.27 33.41 -52.24
CA ASN A 5 6.22 32.31 -51.30
C ASN A 5 6.61 32.84 -49.90
N ASP A 6 5.65 33.50 -49.30
CA ASP A 6 5.70 33.76 -47.87
C ASP A 6 4.33 33.33 -47.29
N HIS A 7 4.36 32.68 -46.15
CA HIS A 7 3.26 32.17 -45.30
C HIS A 7 2.85 30.73 -45.49
N LEU A 8 3.63 29.87 -44.84
CA LEU A 8 3.04 28.79 -44.04
C LEU A 8 3.98 28.48 -42.87
N LYS A 9 3.83 29.23 -41.80
CA LYS A 9 4.41 28.93 -40.51
C LYS A 9 3.48 27.95 -39.79
N PRO A 10 3.88 26.73 -39.45
CA PRO A 10 3.02 25.81 -38.75
C PRO A 10 2.90 26.20 -37.29
N SER A 11 1.72 26.65 -36.88
CA SER A 11 1.33 26.89 -35.48
C SER A 11 1.16 25.58 -34.66
N HIS A 12 1.98 24.58 -34.93
CA HIS A 12 1.86 23.24 -34.28
C HIS A 12 2.77 23.09 -33.06
N SER A 13 3.67 24.05 -32.75
CA SER A 13 4.63 23.87 -31.66
C SER A 13 4.10 24.26 -30.27
N VAL A 14 3.09 25.13 -30.19
CA VAL A 14 2.57 25.62 -28.91
C VAL A 14 1.63 24.60 -28.24
N SER A 15 0.91 23.80 -29.01
CA SER A 15 -0.01 22.78 -28.46
C SER A 15 0.71 21.54 -27.92
N ALA A 16 1.87 21.19 -28.46
CA ALA A 16 2.65 20.04 -28.01
C ALA A 16 3.36 20.34 -26.67
N GLY A 17 3.84 21.59 -26.46
CA GLY A 17 4.47 21.98 -25.19
C GLY A 17 3.50 21.95 -24.01
N ALA A 18 2.29 22.49 -24.17
CA ALA A 18 1.27 22.50 -23.12
C ALA A 18 0.75 21.09 -22.78
N ALA A 19 0.73 20.18 -23.76
CA ALA A 19 0.36 18.78 -23.50
C ALA A 19 1.45 18.04 -22.72
N THR A 20 2.72 18.23 -23.07
CA THR A 20 3.85 17.60 -22.34
C THR A 20 3.98 18.11 -20.90
N GLU A 21 3.84 19.42 -20.66
CA GLU A 21 3.82 19.97 -19.30
C GLU A 21 2.70 19.37 -18.45
N LYS A 22 1.49 19.24 -19.00
CA LYS A 22 0.34 18.66 -18.30
C LYS A 22 0.54 17.18 -17.96
N TRP A 23 1.20 16.41 -18.84
CA TRP A 23 1.53 15.00 -18.58
C TRP A 23 2.64 14.85 -17.55
N GLU A 24 3.64 15.73 -17.54
CA GLU A 24 4.69 15.73 -16.52
C GLU A 24 4.15 16.12 -15.15
N GLU A 25 3.29 17.12 -15.06
CA GLU A 25 2.64 17.53 -13.83
C GLU A 25 1.72 16.44 -13.27
N ALA A 26 0.93 15.79 -14.11
CA ALA A 26 0.09 14.65 -13.73
C ALA A 26 0.93 13.44 -13.25
N SER A 27 2.05 13.15 -13.92
CA SER A 27 2.92 12.03 -13.54
C SER A 27 3.63 12.30 -12.21
N THR A 28 4.04 13.54 -11.96
CA THR A 28 4.65 13.95 -10.68
C THR A 28 3.63 13.88 -9.55
N GLY A 29 2.39 14.33 -9.78
CA GLY A 29 1.30 14.24 -8.81
C GLY A 29 1.00 12.80 -8.41
N ILE A 30 0.91 11.87 -9.35
CA ILE A 30 0.67 10.45 -9.08
C ILE A 30 1.82 9.83 -8.26
N ARG A 31 3.07 10.16 -8.56
CA ARG A 31 4.23 9.69 -7.80
C ARG A 31 4.24 10.22 -6.36
N THR A 32 3.87 11.47 -6.17
CA THR A 32 3.78 12.08 -4.84
C THR A 32 2.69 11.42 -4.01
N VAL A 33 1.50 11.20 -4.58
CA VAL A 33 0.38 10.51 -3.90
C VAL A 33 0.78 9.09 -3.51
N GLU A 34 1.44 8.34 -4.39
CA GLU A 34 1.92 7.00 -4.08
C GLU A 34 2.93 6.99 -2.93
N THR A 35 3.88 7.94 -2.94
CA THR A 35 4.86 8.05 -1.86
C THR A 35 4.20 8.40 -0.53
N MET A 36 3.25 9.33 -0.52
CA MET A 36 2.48 9.69 0.68
C MET A 36 1.65 8.50 1.19
N LEU A 37 1.02 7.75 0.28
CA LEU A 37 0.23 6.57 0.62
C LEU A 37 1.11 5.44 1.22
N ARG A 38 2.40 5.37 0.85
CA ARG A 38 3.38 4.44 1.46
C ARG A 38 3.94 4.93 2.79
N LEU A 39 3.99 6.24 3.02
CA LEU A 39 4.48 6.81 4.27
C LEU A 39 3.42 6.78 5.38
N ALA A 40 2.14 6.91 5.06
CA ALA A 40 1.06 6.88 6.04
C ALA A 40 1.06 5.61 6.92
N PRO A 41 1.19 4.39 6.37
CA PRO A 41 1.30 3.17 7.17
C PRO A 41 2.49 3.16 8.13
N VAL A 42 3.61 3.82 7.80
CA VAL A 42 4.78 3.89 8.70
C VAL A 42 4.39 4.54 10.02
N GLY A 43 3.77 5.73 9.96
CA GLY A 43 3.35 6.44 11.16
C GLY A 43 2.32 5.65 11.99
N LEU A 44 1.36 5.03 11.33
CA LEU A 44 0.34 4.22 11.98
C LEU A 44 0.92 2.95 12.62
N CYS A 45 1.78 2.21 11.93
CA CYS A 45 2.45 1.04 12.47
C CYS A 45 3.32 1.39 13.68
N VAL A 46 4.09 2.49 13.61
CA VAL A 46 4.90 2.96 14.74
C VAL A 46 4.00 3.35 15.91
N ALA A 47 2.88 4.03 15.67
CA ALA A 47 1.92 4.37 16.73
C ALA A 47 1.34 3.10 17.39
N ALA A 48 0.89 2.11 16.60
CA ALA A 48 0.40 0.84 17.12
C ALA A 48 1.46 0.10 17.95
N LEU A 49 2.72 0.09 17.47
CA LEU A 49 3.86 -0.48 18.19
C LEU A 49 4.11 0.21 19.52
N VAL A 50 4.19 1.54 19.53
CA VAL A 50 4.48 2.31 20.76
C VAL A 50 3.38 2.11 21.80
N ILE A 51 2.11 2.12 21.38
CA ILE A 51 0.98 1.85 22.27
C ILE A 51 1.14 0.46 22.90
N MET A 52 1.41 -0.56 22.09
CA MET A 52 1.46 -1.95 22.54
C MET A 52 2.70 -2.25 23.38
N LEU A 53 3.88 -1.74 22.99
CA LEU A 53 5.14 -1.95 23.71
C LEU A 53 5.17 -1.27 25.09
N LYS A 54 4.47 -0.14 25.23
CA LYS A 54 4.32 0.57 26.52
C LYS A 54 3.16 0.04 27.35
N ASP A 55 2.43 -0.95 26.86
CA ASP A 55 1.29 -1.49 27.54
C ASP A 55 1.73 -2.65 28.46
N SER A 56 1.96 -2.30 29.72
CA SER A 56 2.11 -3.22 30.82
C SER A 56 1.28 -2.74 32.00
N GLN A 57 0.61 -3.65 32.65
CA GLN A 57 -0.18 -3.37 33.84
C GLN A 57 0.11 -4.43 34.90
N THR A 58 0.46 -3.95 36.11
CA THR A 58 0.70 -4.79 37.28
C THR A 58 -0.41 -4.54 38.29
N ASN A 59 -1.08 -5.59 38.73
CA ASN A 59 -2.12 -5.56 39.76
C ASN A 59 -1.82 -6.62 40.82
N GLU A 60 -2.66 -6.68 41.86
CA GLU A 60 -2.59 -7.72 42.92
C GLU A 60 -2.69 -9.17 42.34
N TYR A 61 -3.28 -9.32 41.15
CA TYR A 61 -3.45 -10.59 40.46
C TYR A 61 -2.26 -10.98 39.57
N GLY A 62 -1.28 -10.08 39.35
CA GLY A 62 -0.10 -10.32 38.54
C GLY A 62 0.25 -9.19 37.58
N GLU A 63 1.23 -9.46 36.72
CA GLU A 63 1.67 -8.55 35.65
C GLU A 63 1.19 -9.06 34.29
N VAL A 64 0.53 -8.19 33.54
CA VAL A 64 0.12 -8.48 32.15
C VAL A 64 0.84 -7.50 31.23
N SER A 65 1.51 -8.04 30.21
CA SER A 65 2.18 -7.27 29.16
C SER A 65 1.88 -7.90 27.78
N TYR A 66 2.20 -7.17 26.71
CA TYR A 66 2.05 -7.68 25.35
C TYR A 66 2.79 -9.01 25.12
N SER A 67 3.89 -9.24 25.83
CA SER A 67 4.70 -10.47 25.72
C SER A 67 4.06 -11.69 26.36
N SER A 68 3.05 -11.50 27.22
CA SER A 68 2.33 -12.59 27.88
C SER A 68 1.41 -13.34 26.93
N LEU A 69 0.97 -12.70 25.84
CA LEU A 69 0.01 -13.24 24.86
C LEU A 69 0.65 -13.34 23.48
N SER A 70 0.69 -14.55 22.91
CA SER A 70 1.32 -14.80 21.61
C SER A 70 0.68 -13.97 20.46
N ALA A 71 -0.63 -13.71 20.53
CA ALA A 71 -1.34 -12.90 19.57
C ALA A 71 -0.80 -11.46 19.51
N PHE A 72 -0.57 -10.83 20.65
CA PHE A 72 -0.04 -9.46 20.72
C PHE A 72 1.44 -9.39 20.34
N ARG A 73 2.22 -10.44 20.66
CA ARG A 73 3.58 -10.55 20.12
C ARG A 73 3.59 -10.61 18.61
N TYR A 74 2.69 -11.40 18.02
CA TYR A 74 2.54 -11.47 16.56
C TYR A 74 2.11 -10.11 15.97
N LEU A 75 1.16 -9.41 16.60
CA LEU A 75 0.72 -8.08 16.19
C LEU A 75 1.90 -7.07 16.16
N VAL A 76 2.73 -7.08 17.21
CA VAL A 76 3.94 -6.22 17.31
C VAL A 76 4.92 -6.53 16.18
N HIS A 77 5.23 -7.81 15.94
CA HIS A 77 6.15 -8.19 14.86
C HIS A 77 5.59 -7.84 13.47
N ALA A 78 4.30 -8.08 13.22
CA ALA A 78 3.66 -7.75 11.96
C ALA A 78 3.70 -6.25 11.67
N ASN A 79 3.35 -5.41 12.64
CA ASN A 79 3.45 -3.95 12.51
C ASN A 79 4.90 -3.48 12.34
N GLY A 80 5.87 -4.10 13.00
CA GLY A 80 7.29 -3.80 12.85
C GLY A 80 7.82 -4.08 11.44
N ILE A 81 7.52 -5.25 10.90
CA ILE A 81 7.87 -5.63 9.53
C ILE A 81 7.20 -4.69 8.52
N CYS A 82 5.93 -4.37 8.76
CA CYS A 82 5.17 -3.44 7.94
C CYS A 82 5.78 -2.04 7.89
N ALA A 83 6.16 -1.49 9.04
CA ALA A 83 6.81 -0.17 9.13
C ALA A 83 8.14 -0.17 8.36
N GLY A 84 8.97 -1.19 8.55
CA GLY A 84 10.24 -1.34 7.84
C GLY A 84 10.08 -1.44 6.33
N TYR A 85 9.15 -2.27 5.86
CA TYR A 85 8.85 -2.40 4.43
C TYR A 85 8.29 -1.10 3.83
N SER A 86 7.34 -0.45 4.51
CA SER A 86 6.75 0.82 4.04
C SER A 86 7.81 1.89 3.88
N LEU A 87 8.73 2.01 4.85
CA LEU A 87 9.83 2.97 4.80
C LEU A 87 10.77 2.67 3.63
N LEU A 88 11.18 1.41 3.47
CA LEU A 88 12.05 0.98 2.37
C LEU A 88 11.39 1.21 1.00
N SER A 89 10.12 0.83 0.85
CA SER A 89 9.39 0.99 -0.40
C SER A 89 9.16 2.45 -0.77
N ALA A 90 8.89 3.32 0.21
CA ALA A 90 8.79 4.76 0.02
C ALA A 90 10.13 5.38 -0.40
N ALA A 91 11.24 4.99 0.24
CA ALA A 91 12.58 5.45 -0.12
C ALA A 91 12.93 5.06 -1.57
N ILE A 92 12.64 3.82 -1.97
CA ILE A 92 12.86 3.35 -3.34
C ILE A 92 11.96 4.08 -4.34
N ALA A 93 10.70 4.36 -3.99
CA ALA A 93 9.77 5.09 -4.86
C ALA A 93 10.19 6.57 -5.05
N ALA A 94 10.81 7.17 -4.03
CA ALA A 94 11.28 8.56 -4.06
C ALA A 94 12.57 8.78 -4.85
N MET A 95 13.36 7.71 -5.15
CA MET A 95 14.63 7.86 -5.86
C MET A 95 14.41 8.31 -7.31
N PRO A 96 14.92 9.49 -7.73
CA PRO A 96 14.91 9.92 -9.12
C PRO A 96 15.83 9.03 -9.95
N GLY A 97 15.39 8.59 -11.13
CA GLY A 97 16.18 7.75 -12.04
C GLY A 97 16.01 6.25 -11.88
N SER A 98 15.24 5.79 -10.93
CA SER A 98 14.90 4.38 -10.80
C SER A 98 13.86 4.00 -11.86
N SER A 99 14.34 3.59 -13.05
CA SER A 99 13.48 3.03 -14.10
C SER A 99 12.66 1.88 -13.52
N SER A 100 11.34 1.94 -13.70
CA SER A 100 10.47 0.86 -13.25
C SER A 100 10.68 -0.36 -14.15
N THR A 101 11.67 -1.18 -13.78
CA THR A 101 11.88 -2.47 -14.42
C THR A 101 10.74 -3.42 -14.08
N MET A 102 10.35 -4.29 -15.02
CA MET A 102 9.28 -5.29 -14.83
C MET A 102 9.41 -6.09 -13.53
N PRO A 103 10.59 -6.64 -13.17
CA PRO A 103 10.72 -7.42 -11.93
C PRO A 103 10.43 -6.61 -10.67
N ARG A 104 10.72 -5.31 -10.68
CA ARG A 104 10.47 -4.42 -9.54
C ARG A 104 8.97 -4.20 -9.29
N VAL A 105 8.18 -3.99 -10.34
CA VAL A 105 6.72 -3.83 -10.21
C VAL A 105 6.08 -5.09 -9.65
N TRP A 106 6.51 -6.26 -10.12
CA TRP A 106 6.09 -7.56 -9.60
C TRP A 106 6.45 -7.75 -8.13
N THR A 107 7.68 -7.40 -7.74
CA THR A 107 8.13 -7.52 -6.35
C THR A 107 7.30 -6.66 -5.40
N PHE A 108 7.03 -5.40 -5.75
CA PHE A 108 6.18 -4.54 -4.94
C PHE A 108 4.76 -5.08 -4.84
N PHE A 109 4.17 -5.54 -5.95
CA PHE A 109 2.84 -6.13 -5.95
C PHE A 109 2.77 -7.35 -5.03
N CYS A 110 3.69 -8.31 -5.16
CA CYS A 110 3.71 -9.50 -4.32
C CYS A 110 3.91 -9.17 -2.83
N LEU A 111 4.84 -8.26 -2.52
CA LEU A 111 5.12 -7.88 -1.13
C LEU A 111 3.95 -7.11 -0.50
N ASP A 112 3.34 -6.17 -1.22
CA ASP A 112 2.15 -5.46 -0.75
C ASP A 112 1.01 -6.44 -0.45
N GLN A 113 0.83 -7.47 -1.29
CA GLN A 113 -0.19 -8.50 -1.12
C GLN A 113 0.10 -9.40 0.10
N ILE A 114 1.32 -9.90 0.22
CA ILE A 114 1.73 -10.74 1.35
C ILE A 114 1.56 -9.99 2.67
N LEU A 115 2.02 -8.75 2.74
CA LEU A 115 1.91 -7.93 3.94
C LEU A 115 0.47 -7.61 4.31
N THR A 116 -0.40 -7.38 3.32
CA THR A 116 -1.84 -7.23 3.56
C THR A 116 -2.40 -8.43 4.34
N TYR A 117 -2.09 -9.64 3.91
CA TYR A 117 -2.57 -10.86 4.60
C TYR A 117 -1.92 -11.05 5.97
N VAL A 118 -0.62 -10.78 6.11
CA VAL A 118 0.09 -10.92 7.40
C VAL A 118 -0.49 -9.98 8.45
N VAL A 119 -0.71 -8.71 8.10
CA VAL A 119 -1.24 -7.71 9.03
C VAL A 119 -2.71 -7.97 9.34
N LEU A 120 -3.50 -8.39 8.34
CA LEU A 120 -4.89 -8.79 8.53
C LEU A 120 -5.00 -9.97 9.49
N ALA A 121 -4.18 -11.01 9.31
CA ALA A 121 -4.15 -12.17 10.19
C ALA A 121 -3.75 -11.78 11.63
N ALA A 122 -2.74 -10.91 11.79
CA ALA A 122 -2.33 -10.43 13.10
C ALA A 122 -3.45 -9.64 13.81
N GLY A 123 -4.15 -8.77 13.07
CA GLY A 123 -5.31 -8.03 13.57
C GLY A 123 -6.45 -8.96 13.96
N ALA A 124 -6.79 -9.94 13.13
CA ALA A 124 -7.88 -10.89 13.38
C ALA A 124 -7.62 -11.73 14.63
N VAL A 125 -6.44 -12.36 14.76
CA VAL A 125 -6.07 -13.15 15.94
C VAL A 125 -6.07 -12.30 17.22
N SER A 126 -5.57 -11.05 17.14
CA SER A 126 -5.57 -10.16 18.29
C SER A 126 -6.98 -9.71 18.68
N THR A 127 -7.89 -9.56 17.72
CA THR A 127 -9.31 -9.26 17.97
C THR A 127 -9.99 -10.41 18.70
N GLU A 128 -9.73 -11.65 18.28
CA GLU A 128 -10.29 -12.82 18.93
C GLU A 128 -9.85 -12.92 20.39
N VAL A 129 -8.54 -12.75 20.65
CA VAL A 129 -8.01 -12.76 22.01
C VAL A 129 -8.60 -11.64 22.87
N LEU A 130 -8.78 -10.41 22.30
CA LEU A 130 -9.45 -9.32 22.99
C LEU A 130 -10.89 -9.63 23.29
N TYR A 131 -11.63 -10.22 22.34
CA TYR A 131 -13.02 -10.59 22.54
C TYR A 131 -13.15 -11.58 23.72
N LEU A 132 -12.30 -12.61 23.77
CA LEU A 132 -12.25 -13.56 24.86
C LEU A 132 -11.88 -12.88 26.20
N ALA A 133 -10.94 -11.94 26.18
CA ALA A 133 -10.56 -11.18 27.37
C ALA A 133 -11.67 -10.27 27.92
N TYR A 134 -12.54 -9.75 27.04
CA TYR A 134 -13.69 -8.93 27.44
C TYR A 134 -14.90 -9.74 27.88
N LYS A 135 -15.17 -10.87 27.22
CA LYS A 135 -16.39 -11.65 27.44
C LYS A 135 -16.16 -12.83 28.42
N GLY A 136 -14.95 -13.33 28.51
CA GLY A 136 -14.70 -14.65 29.06
C GLY A 136 -15.26 -15.77 28.17
N ASP A 137 -15.02 -17.00 28.53
CA ASP A 137 -15.65 -18.18 27.92
C ASP A 137 -15.75 -19.30 28.97
N ASP A 138 -16.97 -19.59 29.39
CA ASP A 138 -17.24 -20.62 30.39
C ASP A 138 -16.88 -22.03 29.91
N ALA A 139 -16.92 -22.29 28.59
CA ALA A 139 -16.63 -23.58 28.01
C ALA A 139 -15.15 -23.96 28.11
N ILE A 140 -14.26 -22.97 28.07
CA ILE A 140 -12.81 -23.18 28.17
C ILE A 140 -12.20 -22.56 29.45
N THR A 141 -13.03 -22.23 30.45
CA THR A 141 -12.62 -21.65 31.73
C THR A 141 -11.77 -20.37 31.60
N TRP A 142 -12.00 -19.58 30.56
CA TRP A 142 -11.34 -18.31 30.37
C TRP A 142 -12.10 -17.22 31.13
N SER A 143 -11.46 -16.68 32.17
CA SER A 143 -12.05 -15.60 32.97
C SER A 143 -12.00 -14.26 32.22
N ASP A 144 -12.97 -13.38 32.50
CA ASP A 144 -13.02 -11.99 32.10
C ASP A 144 -11.81 -11.20 32.68
N ALA A 145 -10.73 -11.16 31.92
CA ALA A 145 -9.49 -10.51 32.32
C ALA A 145 -9.57 -8.98 32.23
N CYS A 146 -10.40 -8.44 31.34
CA CYS A 146 -10.50 -6.99 31.14
C CYS A 146 -11.23 -6.27 32.28
N SER A 147 -11.99 -6.96 33.12
CA SER A 147 -12.54 -6.39 34.36
C SER A 147 -11.46 -5.99 35.34
N SER A 148 -10.37 -6.76 35.41
CA SER A 148 -9.23 -6.52 36.30
C SER A 148 -8.11 -5.69 35.63
N PHE A 149 -7.96 -5.75 34.30
CA PHE A 149 -6.92 -5.11 33.51
C PHE A 149 -7.47 -4.18 32.41
N GLY A 150 -8.47 -3.36 32.76
CA GLY A 150 -9.19 -2.51 31.79
C GLY A 150 -8.31 -1.53 31.03
N SER A 151 -7.28 -0.96 31.65
CA SER A 151 -6.35 -0.03 30.96
C SER A 151 -5.54 -0.74 29.87
N PHE A 152 -5.06 -1.96 30.15
CA PHE A 152 -4.37 -2.81 29.17
C PHE A 152 -5.30 -3.13 27.98
N CYS A 153 -6.50 -3.63 28.25
CA CYS A 153 -7.45 -3.98 27.21
C CYS A 153 -7.81 -2.78 26.32
N HIS A 154 -7.96 -1.58 26.90
CA HIS A 154 -8.28 -0.38 26.14
C HIS A 154 -7.15 0.00 25.16
N LYS A 155 -5.90 -0.02 25.62
CA LYS A 155 -4.74 0.28 24.77
C LYS A 155 -4.52 -0.81 23.70
N ALA A 156 -4.69 -2.09 24.06
CA ALA A 156 -4.62 -3.19 23.11
C ALA A 156 -5.69 -3.05 22.01
N THR A 157 -6.94 -2.68 22.39
CA THR A 157 -8.01 -2.40 21.44
C THR A 157 -7.64 -1.25 20.50
N ALA A 158 -7.09 -0.15 21.03
CA ALA A 158 -6.64 0.96 20.20
C ALA A 158 -5.55 0.55 19.19
N SER A 159 -4.56 -0.26 19.62
CA SER A 159 -3.52 -0.78 18.74
C SER A 159 -4.08 -1.68 17.63
N VAL A 160 -5.06 -2.53 17.94
CA VAL A 160 -5.74 -3.39 16.95
C VAL A 160 -6.53 -2.55 15.94
N ILE A 161 -7.26 -1.53 16.39
CA ILE A 161 -8.01 -0.62 15.49
C ILE A 161 -7.05 0.07 14.52
N ILE A 162 -5.94 0.63 15.03
CA ILE A 162 -4.91 1.25 14.18
C ILE A 162 -4.37 0.24 13.17
N THR A 163 -4.14 -1.00 13.57
CA THR A 163 -3.68 -2.06 12.67
C THR A 163 -4.69 -2.34 11.55
N PHE A 164 -5.99 -2.33 11.80
CA PHE A 164 -7.00 -2.46 10.74
C PHE A 164 -7.00 -1.26 9.78
N VAL A 165 -6.75 -0.06 10.27
CA VAL A 165 -6.55 1.11 9.39
C VAL A 165 -5.34 0.91 8.49
N VAL A 166 -4.23 0.37 9.02
CA VAL A 166 -3.05 -0.01 8.21
C VAL A 166 -3.43 -1.03 7.13
N VAL A 167 -4.23 -2.04 7.44
CA VAL A 167 -4.74 -3.01 6.45
C VAL A 167 -5.45 -2.31 5.30
N CYS A 168 -6.31 -1.32 5.58
CA CYS A 168 -7.00 -0.54 4.54
C CYS A 168 -6.00 0.17 3.61
N PHE A 169 -4.95 0.78 4.15
CA PHE A 169 -3.89 1.38 3.33
C PHE A 169 -3.19 0.36 2.44
N TYR A 170 -2.88 -0.82 2.97
CA TYR A 170 -2.23 -1.88 2.19
C TYR A 170 -3.13 -2.46 1.11
N VAL A 171 -4.44 -2.58 1.36
CA VAL A 171 -5.42 -2.97 0.33
C VAL A 171 -5.41 -1.95 -0.81
N ILE A 172 -5.44 -0.65 -0.51
CA ILE A 172 -5.39 0.41 -1.52
C ILE A 172 -4.07 0.35 -2.30
N LEU A 173 -2.93 0.19 -1.61
CA LEU A 173 -1.62 0.05 -2.24
C LEU A 173 -1.56 -1.18 -3.16
N SER A 174 -2.10 -2.31 -2.71
CA SER A 174 -2.20 -3.55 -3.49
C SER A 174 -3.02 -3.35 -4.76
N LEU A 175 -4.16 -2.65 -4.68
CA LEU A 175 -5.00 -2.33 -5.84
C LEU A 175 -4.27 -1.41 -6.84
N ILE A 176 -3.57 -0.38 -6.36
CA ILE A 176 -2.77 0.52 -7.21
C ILE A 176 -1.63 -0.25 -7.89
N SER A 177 -0.93 -1.10 -7.15
CA SER A 177 0.17 -1.92 -7.67
C SER A 177 -0.34 -2.92 -8.71
N SER A 178 -1.50 -3.53 -8.46
CA SER A 178 -2.20 -4.42 -9.39
C SER A 178 -2.58 -3.69 -10.69
N TYR A 179 -3.22 -2.53 -10.56
CA TYR A 179 -3.60 -1.73 -11.72
C TYR A 179 -2.39 -1.34 -12.59
N LYS A 180 -1.30 -0.90 -11.96
CA LYS A 180 -0.04 -0.58 -12.66
C LYS A 180 0.56 -1.78 -13.38
N LEU A 181 0.47 -2.96 -12.76
CA LEU A 181 0.95 -4.19 -13.35
C LEU A 181 0.13 -4.54 -14.60
N PHE A 182 -1.19 -4.57 -14.49
CA PHE A 182 -2.07 -4.95 -15.60
C PHE A 182 -2.04 -3.93 -16.76
N THR A 183 -1.97 -2.64 -16.48
CA THR A 183 -1.87 -1.61 -17.53
C THR A 183 -0.59 -1.75 -18.38
N ARG A 184 0.48 -2.34 -17.82
CA ARG A 184 1.70 -2.63 -18.58
C ARG A 184 1.62 -3.91 -19.42
N PHE A 185 0.65 -4.77 -19.17
CA PHE A 185 0.38 -5.99 -19.93
C PHE A 185 -0.72 -5.82 -20.97
N ASP A 186 -1.24 -4.61 -21.22
CA ASP A 186 -2.11 -4.39 -22.35
C ASP A 186 -1.39 -4.87 -23.61
N PRO A 187 -1.98 -5.85 -24.35
CA PRO A 187 -1.39 -6.30 -25.59
C PRO A 187 -1.26 -5.08 -26.51
N PRO A 188 -0.17 -4.96 -27.28
CA PRO A 188 -0.06 -3.88 -28.26
C PRO A 188 -1.34 -3.91 -29.08
N ALA A 189 -2.07 -2.78 -29.07
CA ALA A 189 -3.26 -2.63 -29.89
C ALA A 189 -2.91 -3.16 -31.27
N ILE A 190 -3.70 -4.11 -31.77
CA ILE A 190 -3.55 -4.64 -33.12
C ILE A 190 -3.63 -3.41 -34.00
N VAL A 191 -2.46 -2.89 -34.38
CA VAL A 191 -2.35 -1.87 -35.41
C VAL A 191 -2.99 -2.52 -36.64
N ASP A 192 -4.13 -1.98 -37.03
CA ASP A 192 -4.90 -2.39 -38.20
C ASP A 192 -3.93 -2.65 -39.36
N SER A 193 -3.61 -3.92 -39.57
CA SER A 193 -2.79 -4.39 -40.70
C SER A 193 -3.59 -4.35 -42.01
N ASN A 194 -4.74 -3.63 -42.05
CA ASN A 194 -5.59 -3.51 -43.21
C ASN A 194 -5.24 -2.39 -44.20
N LYS A 195 -4.10 -1.69 -44.00
CA LYS A 195 -3.72 -0.63 -44.95
C LYS A 195 -2.66 -1.01 -45.99
N ASN A 196 -2.12 -2.22 -45.96
CA ASN A 196 -1.06 -2.63 -46.88
C ASN A 196 -1.35 -3.86 -47.74
N VAL A 197 -2.61 -4.31 -47.82
CA VAL A 197 -2.96 -5.44 -48.68
C VAL A 197 -3.56 -5.02 -50.06
N GLU A 198 -3.77 -3.73 -50.32
CA GLU A 198 -4.40 -3.26 -51.54
C GLU A 198 -3.44 -2.85 -52.69
N VAL A 199 -2.13 -3.05 -52.57
CA VAL A 199 -1.15 -2.67 -53.62
C VAL A 199 -0.51 -3.87 -54.32
N ALA A 200 -0.86 -5.11 -53.97
CA ALA A 200 -0.17 -6.29 -54.54
C ALA A 200 -0.99 -7.12 -55.55
N VAL A 201 -2.11 -6.65 -56.11
CA VAL A 201 -2.95 -7.46 -56.99
C VAL A 201 -3.15 -6.87 -58.41
N PHE A 202 -2.45 -5.84 -58.83
CA PHE A 202 -2.47 -5.43 -60.24
C PHE A 202 -1.05 -5.24 -60.78
N GLY A 203 -0.44 -6.33 -61.22
CA GLY A 203 0.84 -6.34 -61.90
C GLY A 203 1.10 -7.70 -62.59
N SER A 204 0.32 -8.02 -63.65
CA SER A 204 0.71 -8.97 -64.67
C SER A 204 0.08 -8.56 -66.01
#